data_04ef2b22d6bca45147ee42afdaf60d06
#
_entry.id   04ef2b22d6bca45147ee42afdaf60d06
#
_cell.length_a   1.000
_cell.length_b   1.000
_cell.length_c   1.000
_cell.angle_alpha   90.00
_cell.angle_beta   90.00
_cell.angle_gamma   90.00
#
_symmetry.space_group_name_H-M   'P 1'
#
loop_
_entity.id
_entity.type
_entity.pdbx_description
1 polymer ?
#
loop_
_entity_poly.entity_id
_entity_poly.type
_entity_poly.pdbx_seq_one_letter_code
_entity_poly.pdbx_strand_id
1 'polypeptide(L)'
;ALKNIFTYLPECYENGEHAPVAREKMANASTMAGMAFANAFLGVCHSMAHKLGAFHHLPHGVANALLIPDIMRYNIADAPQKMGTFSQYPYPNALPRYCECARFVGVNGSTDEEVFENFLVKIEELKARVGIKKTIRDYGVTEEAFLATLDDMCEQAFDDQCTGANPRYPLISEIKAMYLKAFYGEVPAEAAEA
;
A
#
# COMPACT_ATOMS: atom_id res chain seq x y z
N ALA A 1 -15.94 -2.19 -2.40
CA ALA A 1 -15.20 -1.86 -1.20
C ALA A 1 -14.69 -0.42 -1.22
N LEU A 2 -13.85 -0.02 -2.19
CA LEU A 2 -13.22 1.32 -2.27
C LEU A 2 -14.24 2.47 -2.13
N LYS A 3 -15.37 2.42 -2.84
CA LYS A 3 -16.39 3.46 -2.75
C LYS A 3 -16.92 3.63 -1.33
N ASN A 4 -17.21 2.52 -0.64
CA ASN A 4 -17.66 2.57 0.75
C ASN A 4 -16.58 3.12 1.68
N ILE A 5 -15.32 2.73 1.47
CA ILE A 5 -14.18 3.20 2.28
C ILE A 5 -14.05 4.73 2.15
N PHE A 6 -13.96 5.26 0.94
CA PHE A 6 -13.83 6.71 0.73
C PHE A 6 -15.03 7.52 1.22
N THR A 7 -16.22 6.89 1.23
CA THR A 7 -17.44 7.58 1.66
C THR A 7 -17.62 7.53 3.19
N TYR A 8 -17.39 6.39 3.82
CA TYR A 8 -17.85 6.13 5.18
C TYR A 8 -16.75 5.97 6.22
N LEU A 9 -15.50 5.68 5.82
CA LEU A 9 -14.41 5.53 6.80
C LEU A 9 -14.18 6.79 7.62
N PRO A 10 -14.18 8.02 7.04
CA PRO A 10 -14.04 9.23 7.83
C PRO A 10 -15.12 9.40 8.88
N GLU A 11 -16.38 9.17 8.53
CA GLU A 11 -17.49 9.26 9.47
C GLU A 11 -17.36 8.21 10.60
N CYS A 12 -16.94 6.99 10.27
CA CYS A 12 -16.68 5.97 11.28
C CYS A 12 -15.57 6.37 12.25
N TYR A 13 -14.51 7.00 11.72
CA TYR A 13 -13.38 7.45 12.54
C TYR A 13 -13.76 8.63 13.45
N GLU A 14 -14.50 9.60 12.92
CA GLU A 14 -14.88 10.83 13.62
C GLU A 14 -16.00 10.59 14.64
N ASN A 15 -17.01 9.79 14.32
CA ASN A 15 -18.24 9.64 15.10
C ASN A 15 -18.40 8.26 15.78
N GLY A 16 -17.57 7.28 15.44
CA GLY A 16 -17.50 5.98 16.09
C GLY A 16 -18.86 5.30 16.30
N GLU A 17 -19.26 5.14 17.54
CA GLU A 17 -20.52 4.47 17.91
C GLU A 17 -21.79 5.23 17.49
N HIS A 18 -21.70 6.51 17.23
CA HIS A 18 -22.82 7.35 16.79
C HIS A 18 -23.07 7.32 15.27
N ALA A 19 -22.29 6.51 14.52
CA ALA A 19 -22.40 6.35 13.07
C ALA A 19 -22.80 4.93 12.63
N PRO A 20 -23.98 4.39 13.04
CA PRO A 20 -24.32 2.99 12.81
C PRO A 20 -24.38 2.61 11.33
N VAL A 21 -24.88 3.52 10.47
CA VAL A 21 -24.96 3.29 9.03
C VAL A 21 -23.56 3.23 8.41
N ALA A 22 -22.69 4.17 8.76
CA ALA A 22 -21.32 4.16 8.26
C ALA A 22 -20.54 2.92 8.72
N ARG A 23 -20.74 2.49 9.98
CA ARG A 23 -20.15 1.25 10.51
C ARG A 23 -20.63 0.00 9.77
N GLU A 24 -21.94 -0.10 9.46
CA GLU A 24 -22.46 -1.18 8.63
C GLU A 24 -21.82 -1.19 7.24
N LYS A 25 -21.74 -0.01 6.59
CA LYS A 25 -21.10 0.12 5.27
C LYS A 25 -19.62 -0.25 5.31
N MET A 26 -18.91 0.08 6.37
CA MET A 26 -17.51 -0.30 6.55
C MET A 26 -17.35 -1.80 6.82
N ALA A 27 -18.23 -2.44 7.61
CA ALA A 27 -18.23 -3.89 7.80
C ALA A 27 -18.45 -4.63 6.46
N ASN A 28 -19.41 -4.15 5.66
CA ASN A 28 -19.64 -4.68 4.32
C ASN A 28 -18.43 -4.44 3.39
N ALA A 29 -17.81 -3.27 3.44
CA ALA A 29 -16.61 -2.97 2.66
C ALA A 29 -15.43 -3.90 3.01
N SER A 30 -15.24 -4.18 4.29
CA SER A 30 -14.22 -5.11 4.77
C SER A 30 -14.46 -6.53 4.22
N THR A 31 -15.69 -7.02 4.31
CA THR A 31 -16.07 -8.32 3.75
C THR A 31 -15.85 -8.38 2.23
N MET A 32 -16.30 -7.35 1.51
CA MET A 32 -16.10 -7.25 0.05
C MET A 32 -14.63 -7.22 -0.33
N ALA A 33 -13.79 -6.51 0.42
CA ALA A 33 -12.34 -6.51 0.20
C ALA A 33 -11.75 -7.90 0.44
N GLY A 34 -12.17 -8.58 1.52
CA GLY A 34 -11.78 -9.96 1.80
C GLY A 34 -12.13 -10.92 0.65
N MET A 35 -13.34 -10.83 0.12
CA MET A 35 -13.76 -11.62 -1.05
C MET A 35 -12.93 -11.31 -2.29
N ALA A 36 -12.59 -10.04 -2.51
CA ALA A 36 -11.79 -9.63 -3.66
C ALA A 36 -10.38 -10.21 -3.59
N PHE A 37 -9.66 -10.05 -2.48
CA PHE A 37 -8.31 -10.60 -2.38
C PHE A 37 -8.27 -12.13 -2.22
N ALA A 38 -9.33 -12.76 -1.75
CA ALA A 38 -9.43 -14.23 -1.78
C ALA A 38 -9.43 -14.79 -3.21
N ASN A 39 -9.86 -13.99 -4.20
CA ASN A 39 -9.82 -14.35 -5.62
C ASN A 39 -8.57 -13.86 -6.34
N ALA A 40 -8.12 -12.62 -6.06
CA ALA A 40 -7.00 -11.99 -6.75
C ALA A 40 -5.65 -12.18 -6.04
N PHE A 41 -5.69 -12.69 -4.83
CA PHE A 41 -4.58 -12.76 -3.88
C PHE A 41 -4.07 -11.37 -3.43
N LEU A 42 -3.01 -11.37 -2.63
CA LEU A 42 -2.35 -10.16 -2.10
C LEU A 42 -1.04 -9.93 -2.85
N GLY A 43 -0.41 -8.79 -2.66
CA GLY A 43 0.86 -8.45 -3.30
C GLY A 43 1.93 -8.02 -2.29
N VAL A 44 3.03 -7.48 -2.81
CA VAL A 44 4.21 -7.08 -2.04
C VAL A 44 3.89 -6.10 -0.90
N CYS A 45 2.83 -5.31 -1.02
CA CYS A 45 2.36 -4.44 0.06
C CYS A 45 2.11 -5.22 1.35
N HIS A 46 1.39 -6.32 1.26
CA HIS A 46 1.11 -7.18 2.41
C HIS A 46 2.36 -7.91 2.90
N SER A 47 3.20 -8.41 1.99
CA SER A 47 4.47 -9.04 2.35
C SER A 47 5.33 -8.12 3.20
N MET A 48 5.48 -6.87 2.78
CA MET A 48 6.23 -5.85 3.52
C MET A 48 5.53 -5.46 4.84
N ALA A 49 4.21 -5.29 4.82
CA ALA A 49 3.43 -4.95 6.01
C ALA A 49 3.49 -6.04 7.09
N HIS A 50 3.53 -7.32 6.70
CA HIS A 50 3.71 -8.44 7.63
C HIS A 50 5.01 -8.31 8.44
N LYS A 51 6.11 -7.90 7.77
CA LYS A 51 7.41 -7.76 8.45
C LYS A 51 7.46 -6.53 9.35
N LEU A 52 6.84 -5.41 8.94
CA LEU A 52 6.69 -4.25 9.83
C LEU A 52 5.89 -4.60 11.10
N GLY A 53 4.88 -5.44 10.98
CA GLY A 53 4.15 -5.96 12.14
C GLY A 53 4.99 -6.89 13.01
N ALA A 54 5.74 -7.81 12.40
CA ALA A 54 6.54 -8.79 13.12
C ALA A 54 7.75 -8.18 13.84
N PHE A 55 8.49 -7.29 13.20
CA PHE A 55 9.72 -6.71 13.73
C PHE A 55 9.50 -5.44 14.57
N HIS A 56 8.51 -4.61 14.19
CA HIS A 56 8.30 -3.30 14.79
C HIS A 56 6.92 -3.10 15.41
N HIS A 57 6.10 -4.15 15.46
CA HIS A 57 4.77 -4.14 16.07
C HIS A 57 3.80 -3.08 15.51
N LEU A 58 3.99 -2.64 14.26
CA LEU A 58 3.04 -1.75 13.62
C LEU A 58 1.71 -2.49 13.39
N PRO A 59 0.58 -1.85 13.69
CA PRO A 59 -0.73 -2.42 13.35
C PRO A 59 -0.81 -2.69 11.85
N HIS A 60 -1.34 -3.86 11.46
CA HIS A 60 -1.35 -4.33 10.07
C HIS A 60 -1.94 -3.31 9.08
N GLY A 61 -3.08 -2.69 9.42
CA GLY A 61 -3.71 -1.67 8.59
C GLY A 61 -2.86 -0.41 8.43
N VAL A 62 -2.15 0.00 9.49
CA VAL A 62 -1.21 1.13 9.47
C VAL A 62 -0.02 0.82 8.56
N ALA A 63 0.59 -0.36 8.73
CA ALA A 63 1.72 -0.78 7.92
C ALA A 63 1.38 -0.79 6.41
N ASN A 64 0.24 -1.36 6.04
CA ASN A 64 -0.25 -1.31 4.66
C ASN A 64 -0.50 0.13 4.18
N ALA A 65 -1.14 0.98 5.00
CA ALA A 65 -1.44 2.36 4.62
C ALA A 65 -0.17 3.19 4.38
N LEU A 66 0.91 2.93 5.12
CA LEU A 66 2.21 3.59 4.91
C LEU A 66 2.86 3.20 3.59
N LEU A 67 2.69 1.95 3.17
CA LEU A 67 3.37 1.38 2.00
C LEU A 67 2.60 1.57 0.69
N ILE A 68 1.26 1.64 0.72
CA ILE A 68 0.40 1.63 -0.47
C ILE A 68 0.83 2.64 -1.54
N PRO A 69 1.08 3.94 -1.26
CA PRO A 69 1.35 4.91 -2.33
C PRO A 69 2.61 4.59 -3.12
N ASP A 70 3.68 4.20 -2.42
CA ASP A 70 4.94 3.87 -3.07
C ASP A 70 4.88 2.56 -3.85
N ILE A 71 4.17 1.56 -3.33
CA ILE A 71 3.95 0.30 -4.03
C ILE A 71 3.05 0.48 -5.25
N MET A 72 2.05 1.34 -5.18
CA MET A 72 1.24 1.67 -6.36
C MET A 72 2.11 2.32 -7.45
N ARG A 73 3.01 3.26 -7.10
CA ARG A 73 3.99 3.83 -8.05
C ARG A 73 4.95 2.77 -8.59
N TYR A 74 5.41 1.88 -7.73
CA TYR A 74 6.24 0.76 -8.13
C TYR A 74 5.56 -0.12 -9.17
N ASN A 75 4.30 -0.45 -8.97
CA ASN A 75 3.55 -1.36 -9.83
C ASN A 75 3.23 -0.80 -11.23
N ILE A 76 3.14 0.53 -11.38
CA ILE A 76 2.84 1.17 -12.68
C ILE A 76 4.07 1.41 -13.54
N ALA A 77 5.27 1.23 -13.02
CA ALA A 77 6.49 1.52 -13.76
C ALA A 77 6.55 0.69 -15.05
N ASP A 78 6.82 1.36 -16.16
CA ASP A 78 7.02 0.75 -17.47
C ASP A 78 8.46 0.21 -17.56
N ALA A 79 8.67 -0.95 -17.01
CA ALA A 79 9.96 -1.62 -17.04
C ALA A 79 9.76 -3.12 -17.32
N PRO A 80 10.68 -3.78 -18.05
CA PRO A 80 10.63 -5.22 -18.24
C PRO A 80 10.59 -5.93 -16.89
N GLN A 81 9.60 -6.81 -16.72
CA GLN A 81 9.36 -7.46 -15.45
C GLN A 81 9.39 -8.97 -15.58
N LYS A 82 10.00 -9.63 -14.61
CA LYS A 82 9.74 -11.03 -14.41
C LYS A 82 8.34 -11.16 -13.83
N MET A 83 7.45 -11.81 -14.56
CA MET A 83 6.11 -12.10 -14.05
C MET A 83 6.22 -13.03 -12.85
N GLY A 84 5.39 -12.76 -11.85
CA GLY A 84 5.24 -13.61 -10.68
C GLY A 84 4.47 -14.89 -11.01
N THR A 85 3.75 -15.41 -10.03
CA THR A 85 3.04 -16.70 -10.12
C THR A 85 1.94 -16.73 -11.19
N PHE A 86 1.34 -15.59 -11.50
CA PHE A 86 0.19 -15.48 -12.42
C PHE A 86 0.64 -14.97 -13.80
N SER A 87 1.03 -15.91 -14.66
CA SER A 87 1.46 -15.60 -16.05
C SER A 87 0.34 -15.10 -16.97
N GLN A 88 -0.92 -15.23 -16.55
CA GLN A 88 -2.08 -14.77 -17.32
C GLN A 88 -2.29 -13.24 -17.29
N TYR A 89 -1.57 -12.51 -16.48
CA TYR A 89 -1.63 -11.06 -16.51
C TYR A 89 -0.70 -10.49 -17.58
N PRO A 90 -1.26 -9.92 -18.67
CA PRO A 90 -0.44 -9.25 -19.67
C PRO A 90 0.20 -8.01 -19.03
N TYR A 91 1.48 -7.92 -19.17
CA TYR A 91 2.30 -6.82 -18.69
C TYR A 91 2.29 -5.63 -19.69
N PRO A 92 2.38 -4.36 -19.21
CA PRO A 92 2.05 -3.85 -17.89
C PRO A 92 0.57 -3.44 -17.84
N ASN A 93 -0.17 -3.85 -16.83
CA ASN A 93 -1.61 -3.59 -16.74
C ASN A 93 -2.03 -2.84 -15.45
N ALA A 94 -1.09 -2.45 -14.60
CA ALA A 94 -1.43 -1.87 -13.31
C ALA A 94 -2.01 -0.45 -13.45
N LEU A 95 -1.41 0.42 -14.27
CA LEU A 95 -1.89 1.81 -14.44
C LEU A 95 -3.35 1.90 -14.90
N PRO A 96 -3.79 1.24 -15.98
CA PRO A 96 -5.20 1.26 -16.39
C PRO A 96 -6.14 0.77 -15.31
N ARG A 97 -5.77 -0.27 -14.56
CA ARG A 97 -6.61 -0.83 -13.48
C ARG A 97 -6.71 0.12 -12.29
N TYR A 98 -5.65 0.81 -11.90
CA TYR A 98 -5.72 1.86 -10.88
C TYR A 98 -6.57 3.03 -11.36
N CYS A 99 -6.49 3.42 -12.63
CA CYS A 99 -7.32 4.48 -13.20
C CYS A 99 -8.81 4.11 -13.24
N GLU A 100 -9.15 2.84 -13.53
CA GLU A 100 -10.53 2.37 -13.41
C GLU A 100 -11.06 2.53 -11.97
N CYS A 101 -10.27 2.11 -10.98
CA CYS A 101 -10.62 2.27 -9.57
C CYS A 101 -10.77 3.76 -9.19
N ALA A 102 -9.84 4.60 -9.64
CA ALA A 102 -9.84 6.03 -9.40
C ALA A 102 -11.11 6.70 -9.93
N ARG A 103 -11.44 6.46 -11.20
CA ARG A 103 -12.65 6.99 -11.84
C ARG A 103 -13.93 6.50 -11.16
N PHE A 104 -13.95 5.25 -10.71
CA PHE A 104 -15.09 4.69 -9.98
C PHE A 104 -15.35 5.40 -8.65
N VAL A 105 -14.32 5.93 -8.00
CA VAL A 105 -14.45 6.72 -6.76
C VAL A 105 -14.47 8.24 -7.01
N GLY A 106 -14.67 8.65 -8.26
CA GLY A 106 -14.88 10.04 -8.64
C GLY A 106 -13.60 10.86 -8.84
N VAL A 107 -12.46 10.20 -9.05
CA VAL A 107 -11.20 10.87 -9.42
C VAL A 107 -11.10 10.95 -10.94
N ASN A 108 -10.77 12.13 -11.47
CA ASN A 108 -10.62 12.39 -12.89
C ASN A 108 -9.29 13.08 -13.19
N GLY A 109 -8.90 13.09 -14.45
CA GLY A 109 -7.73 13.77 -15.00
C GLY A 109 -7.77 13.69 -16.54
N SER A 110 -6.88 14.43 -17.20
CA SER A 110 -6.80 14.50 -18.66
C SER A 110 -6.04 13.31 -19.27
N THR A 111 -5.14 12.70 -18.49
CA THR A 111 -4.40 11.49 -18.87
C THR A 111 -4.49 10.44 -17.76
N ASP A 112 -4.11 9.21 -18.04
CA ASP A 112 -4.10 8.14 -17.04
C ASP A 112 -3.08 8.42 -15.93
N GLU A 113 -1.95 9.03 -16.24
CA GLU A 113 -0.93 9.44 -15.27
C GLU A 113 -1.49 10.50 -14.31
N GLU A 114 -2.21 11.50 -14.84
CA GLU A 114 -2.87 12.52 -14.02
C GLU A 114 -3.97 11.91 -13.13
N VAL A 115 -4.79 11.01 -13.67
CA VAL A 115 -5.79 10.27 -12.89
C VAL A 115 -5.14 9.48 -11.77
N PHE A 116 -4.03 8.82 -12.04
CA PHE A 116 -3.28 8.04 -11.07
C PHE A 116 -2.70 8.92 -9.95
N GLU A 117 -2.05 10.03 -10.29
CA GLU A 117 -1.52 10.96 -9.28
C GLU A 117 -2.64 11.59 -8.44
N ASN A 118 -3.73 12.00 -9.05
CA ASN A 118 -4.91 12.49 -8.33
C ASN A 118 -5.51 11.42 -7.41
N PHE A 119 -5.43 10.15 -7.79
CA PHE A 119 -5.87 9.05 -6.94
C PHE A 119 -4.97 8.87 -5.71
N LEU A 120 -3.66 8.98 -5.89
CA LEU A 120 -2.73 8.95 -4.76
C LEU A 120 -2.96 10.14 -3.81
N VAL A 121 -3.20 11.34 -4.33
CA VAL A 121 -3.57 12.50 -3.52
C VAL A 121 -4.82 12.20 -2.68
N LYS A 122 -5.86 11.64 -3.29
CA LYS A 122 -7.09 11.27 -2.58
C LYS A 122 -6.85 10.22 -1.50
N ILE A 123 -5.95 9.26 -1.73
CA ILE A 123 -5.54 8.27 -0.72
C ILE A 123 -4.82 8.95 0.45
N GLU A 124 -3.88 9.86 0.17
CA GLU A 124 -3.14 10.59 1.20
C GLU A 124 -4.06 11.51 2.02
N GLU A 125 -5.02 12.18 1.40
CA GLU A 125 -6.04 12.98 2.09
C GLU A 125 -6.87 12.11 3.05
N LEU A 126 -7.29 10.91 2.60
CA LEU A 126 -8.01 9.98 3.45
C LEU A 126 -7.16 9.51 4.64
N LYS A 127 -5.90 9.13 4.37
CA LYS A 127 -4.93 8.74 5.41
C LYS A 127 -4.78 9.84 6.47
N ALA A 128 -4.56 11.07 6.04
CA ALA A 128 -4.44 12.22 6.93
C ALA A 128 -5.71 12.44 7.76
N ARG A 129 -6.88 12.34 7.14
CA ARG A 129 -8.17 12.53 7.81
C ARG A 129 -8.45 11.50 8.90
N VAL A 130 -7.98 10.26 8.72
CA VAL A 130 -8.13 9.19 9.72
C VAL A 130 -6.89 9.02 10.62
N GLY A 131 -6.00 10.02 10.66
CA GLY A 131 -4.89 10.08 11.62
C GLY A 131 -3.71 9.15 11.30
N ILE A 132 -3.59 8.63 10.07
CA ILE A 132 -2.40 7.89 9.64
C ILE A 132 -1.24 8.89 9.49
N LYS A 133 -0.15 8.61 10.19
CA LYS A 133 1.07 9.42 10.12
C LYS A 133 1.82 9.18 8.80
N LYS A 134 2.83 10.01 8.51
CA LYS A 134 3.48 10.01 7.20
C LYS A 134 4.51 8.90 7.01
N THR A 135 5.24 8.56 8.06
CA THR A 135 6.41 7.66 7.99
C THR A 135 6.37 6.60 9.08
N ILE A 136 7.14 5.53 8.90
CA ILE A 136 7.35 4.49 9.92
C ILE A 136 7.99 5.10 11.19
N ARG A 137 8.92 6.03 11.04
CA ARG A 137 9.58 6.76 12.12
C ARG A 137 8.57 7.48 13.03
N ASP A 138 7.52 8.05 12.47
CA ASP A 138 6.48 8.76 13.23
C ASP A 138 5.71 7.85 14.20
N TYR A 139 5.77 6.55 14.02
CA TYR A 139 5.19 5.55 14.94
C TYR A 139 6.15 5.10 16.04
N GLY A 140 7.29 5.77 16.19
CA GLY A 140 8.24 5.52 17.28
C GLY A 140 9.29 4.45 16.97
N VAL A 141 9.36 3.96 15.75
CA VAL A 141 10.44 3.07 15.31
C VAL A 141 11.72 3.89 15.18
N THR A 142 12.73 3.54 15.97
CA THR A 142 14.04 4.23 15.89
C THR A 142 14.80 3.82 14.64
N GLU A 143 15.64 4.71 14.14
CA GLU A 143 16.48 4.43 12.96
C GLU A 143 17.41 3.24 13.18
N GLU A 144 18.02 3.16 14.35
CA GLU A 144 18.89 2.05 14.74
C GLU A 144 18.15 0.70 14.67
N ALA A 145 16.96 0.61 15.29
CA ALA A 145 16.17 -0.61 15.28
C ALA A 145 15.69 -0.98 13.86
N PHE A 146 15.30 0.03 13.07
CA PHE A 146 14.86 -0.18 11.71
C PHE A 146 15.98 -0.69 10.81
N LEU A 147 17.15 -0.04 10.83
CA LEU A 147 18.29 -0.45 10.00
C LEU A 147 18.85 -1.80 10.42
N ALA A 148 18.83 -2.13 11.72
CA ALA A 148 19.28 -3.43 12.22
C ALA A 148 18.44 -4.61 11.70
N THR A 149 17.21 -4.39 11.29
CA THR A 149 16.28 -5.43 10.82
C THR A 149 15.94 -5.33 9.33
N LEU A 150 16.43 -4.28 8.65
CA LEU A 150 16.01 -3.93 7.29
C LEU A 150 16.29 -5.05 6.28
N ASP A 151 17.49 -5.62 6.29
CA ASP A 151 17.88 -6.67 5.35
C ASP A 151 17.06 -7.95 5.59
N ASP A 152 16.90 -8.37 6.84
CA ASP A 152 16.05 -9.50 7.20
C ASP A 152 14.58 -9.28 6.77
N MET A 153 14.06 -8.07 6.97
CA MET A 153 12.70 -7.73 6.50
C MET A 153 12.58 -7.82 4.98
N CYS A 154 13.61 -7.38 4.25
CA CYS A 154 13.61 -7.41 2.79
C CYS A 154 13.62 -8.85 2.26
N GLU A 155 14.50 -9.71 2.78
CA GLU A 155 14.58 -11.11 2.39
C GLU A 155 13.29 -11.84 2.72
N GLN A 156 12.78 -11.70 3.93
CA GLN A 156 11.53 -12.33 4.33
C GLN A 156 10.29 -11.79 3.57
N ALA A 157 10.28 -10.52 3.19
CA ALA A 157 9.21 -9.98 2.35
C ALA A 157 9.31 -10.51 0.92
N PHE A 158 10.52 -10.69 0.39
CA PHE A 158 10.73 -11.31 -0.92
C PHE A 158 10.23 -12.75 -0.96
N ASP A 159 10.51 -13.54 0.08
CA ASP A 159 10.09 -14.94 0.20
C ASP A 159 8.63 -15.13 0.64
N ASP A 160 7.94 -14.04 1.02
CA ASP A 160 6.54 -14.11 1.45
C ASP A 160 5.63 -14.55 0.30
N GLN A 161 4.67 -15.43 0.61
CA GLN A 161 3.73 -15.97 -0.37
C GLN A 161 2.97 -14.91 -1.19
N CYS A 162 2.76 -13.72 -0.61
CA CYS A 162 2.02 -12.65 -1.28
C CYS A 162 2.84 -11.97 -2.37
N THR A 163 4.16 -11.98 -2.28
CA THR A 163 5.06 -11.31 -3.22
C THR A 163 4.94 -11.89 -4.63
N GLY A 164 4.76 -13.21 -4.73
CA GLY A 164 4.61 -13.90 -6.02
C GLY A 164 3.39 -13.51 -6.83
N ALA A 165 2.36 -12.93 -6.19
CA ALA A 165 1.14 -12.48 -6.86
C ALA A 165 1.16 -10.98 -7.21
N ASN A 166 2.22 -10.24 -6.85
CA ASN A 166 2.33 -8.82 -7.17
C ASN A 166 2.41 -8.62 -8.69
N PRO A 167 1.73 -7.60 -9.27
CA PRO A 167 1.79 -7.33 -10.72
C PRO A 167 3.20 -7.15 -11.26
N ARG A 168 4.06 -6.58 -10.46
CA ARG A 168 5.49 -6.45 -10.71
C ARG A 168 6.27 -7.24 -9.66
N TYR A 169 7.03 -8.27 -10.10
CA TYR A 169 7.84 -9.09 -9.19
C TYR A 169 9.08 -8.30 -8.73
N PRO A 170 9.21 -7.97 -7.43
CA PRO A 170 10.26 -7.09 -6.97
C PRO A 170 11.59 -7.82 -6.81
N LEU A 171 12.69 -7.04 -6.93
CA LEU A 171 13.99 -7.43 -6.42
C LEU A 171 14.10 -7.07 -4.92
N ILE A 172 14.98 -7.75 -4.18
CA ILE A 172 15.23 -7.44 -2.76
C ILE A 172 15.69 -5.97 -2.60
N SER A 173 16.54 -5.48 -3.50
CA SER A 173 16.96 -4.07 -3.50
C SER A 173 15.83 -3.07 -3.72
N GLU A 174 14.81 -3.43 -4.52
CA GLU A 174 13.63 -2.59 -4.74
C GLU A 174 12.74 -2.58 -3.49
N ILE A 175 12.59 -3.71 -2.81
CA ILE A 175 11.89 -3.80 -1.51
C ILE A 175 12.60 -2.94 -0.47
N LYS A 176 13.95 -2.99 -0.41
CA LYS A 176 14.77 -2.16 0.47
C LYS A 176 14.52 -0.67 0.21
N ALA A 177 14.54 -0.25 -1.05
CA ALA A 177 14.28 1.14 -1.43
C ALA A 177 12.88 1.61 -0.99
N MET A 178 11.84 0.78 -1.15
CA MET A 178 10.48 1.09 -0.70
C MET A 178 10.39 1.19 0.83
N TYR A 179 11.07 0.32 1.59
CA TYR A 179 11.13 0.42 3.05
C TYR A 179 11.84 1.69 3.52
N LEU A 180 12.98 2.02 2.93
CA LEU A 180 13.73 3.25 3.26
C LEU A 180 12.86 4.48 3.01
N LYS A 181 12.15 4.52 1.89
CA LYS A 181 11.24 5.61 1.57
C LYS A 181 10.07 5.71 2.56
N ALA A 182 9.47 4.58 2.93
CA ALA A 182 8.39 4.56 3.93
C ALA A 182 8.89 4.97 5.33
N PHE A 183 10.16 4.75 5.65
CA PHE A 183 10.76 5.13 6.93
C PHE A 183 11.13 6.61 6.99
N TYR A 184 11.77 7.15 5.94
CA TYR A 184 12.27 8.53 5.93
C TYR A 184 11.28 9.55 5.33
N GLY A 185 10.37 9.11 4.46
CA GLY A 185 9.58 9.97 3.56
C GLY A 185 10.40 10.39 2.34
N GLU A 186 11.43 11.19 2.54
CA GLU A 186 12.49 11.46 1.56
C GLU A 186 13.77 10.76 2.02
N VAL A 187 14.32 9.89 1.18
CA VAL A 187 15.50 9.08 1.52
C VAL A 187 16.73 9.99 1.54
N PRO A 188 17.47 10.11 2.65
CA PRO A 188 18.75 10.80 2.68
C PRO A 188 19.75 10.15 1.71
N ALA A 189 20.61 10.94 1.06
CA ALA A 189 21.58 10.44 0.10
C ALA A 189 22.50 9.34 0.69
N GLU A 190 22.86 9.49 1.96
CA GLU A 190 23.72 8.54 2.70
C GLU A 190 23.03 7.18 2.93
N ALA A 191 21.70 7.16 3.03
CA ALA A 191 20.93 5.92 3.21
C ALA A 191 20.58 5.22 1.90
N ALA A 192 20.74 5.90 0.75
CA ALA A 192 20.49 5.34 -0.56
C ALA A 192 21.64 4.48 -1.09
N GLU A 193 22.84 4.64 -0.52
CA GLU A 193 24.07 3.91 -0.91
C GLU A 193 24.38 2.70 -0.01
N ALA A 194 23.62 2.51 1.07
CA ALA A 194 23.78 1.41 2.03
C ALA A 194 22.86 0.22 1.69
#